data_af7b1b98b5014831d1d68c88c7832986
#
_entry.id   af7b1b98b5014831d1d68c88c7832986
#
_cell.length_a   1.000
_cell.length_b   1.000
_cell.length_c   1.000
_cell.angle_alpha   90.00
_cell.angle_beta   90.00
_cell.angle_gamma   90.00
#
_symmetry.space_group_name_H-M   'P 1'
#
loop_
_entity.id
_entity.type
_entity.pdbx_description
1 polymer ?
#
loop_
_entity_poly.entity_id
_entity_poly.type
_entity_poly.pdbx_seq_one_letter_code
_entity_poly.pdbx_strand_id
1 'polypeptide(L)'
;MTAIAAAAPSSRAWLVNALVTVVLWGVWGAFSGLSVQRGFPETLVYCVWALTMIPPALVVLAQTGWRLDRSPRAIGYGLAIGLLGAGGQMVLFYAVARGPAYLIFPIISLSPIVTIALSFVLMRERTGRLGAIGILLALLALPTFDFVPGSGGGASAAWLVPALVVMLCWGVQAYFMKAANHIMSAESIFVYMMLAGLMLVPVAWAMTDFGKPINWGLDGPGLAALIQVLNAIGALTLVFAFRYGKAIIVAPLANAGAPLATALLSLVILGVVPGPLKTVGILLALVASMLLAIEPDAEDEEAILEAK
;
A
#
# COMPACT_ATOMS: atom_id res chain seq x y z
N MET A 1 -1.59 22.87 32.99
CA MET A 1 -1.04 21.87 32.05
C MET A 1 -1.13 22.47 30.66
N THR A 2 -0.04 23.05 30.20
CA THR A 2 0.10 23.69 28.91
C THR A 2 0.02 22.60 27.83
N ALA A 3 -1.02 22.66 27.01
CA ALA A 3 -1.09 21.85 25.79
C ALA A 3 0.09 22.31 24.93
N ILE A 4 1.03 21.38 24.68
CA ILE A 4 2.04 21.55 23.64
C ILE A 4 1.23 21.63 22.34
N ALA A 5 1.11 22.82 21.78
CA ALA A 5 0.56 23.01 20.46
C ALA A 5 1.44 22.17 19.52
N ALA A 6 0.88 21.11 18.95
CA ALA A 6 1.55 20.37 17.91
C ALA A 6 1.87 21.38 16.79
N ALA A 7 3.16 21.52 16.47
CA ALA A 7 3.60 22.37 15.38
C ALA A 7 2.78 21.98 14.13
N ALA A 8 2.27 22.97 13.41
CA ALA A 8 1.61 22.74 12.13
C ALA A 8 2.54 21.87 11.25
N PRO A 9 2.05 20.77 10.67
CA PRO A 9 2.89 19.94 9.83
C PRO A 9 3.50 20.79 8.71
N SER A 10 4.79 20.59 8.41
CA SER A 10 5.43 21.26 7.28
C SER A 10 4.65 20.98 5.99
N SER A 11 4.61 21.93 5.06
CA SER A 11 3.95 21.80 3.75
C SER A 11 4.32 20.51 2.98
N ARG A 12 5.42 19.85 3.35
CA ARG A 12 5.93 18.61 2.74
C ARG A 12 5.76 17.36 3.61
N ALA A 13 4.96 17.41 4.68
CA ALA A 13 4.75 16.25 5.56
C ALA A 13 4.20 15.03 4.79
N TRP A 14 3.32 15.25 3.81
CA TRP A 14 2.80 14.19 2.95
C TRP A 14 3.90 13.49 2.17
N LEU A 15 4.86 14.24 1.61
CA LEU A 15 5.95 13.70 0.80
C LEU A 15 6.90 12.86 1.67
N VAL A 16 7.27 13.35 2.86
CA VAL A 16 8.10 12.58 3.79
C VAL A 16 7.45 11.25 4.14
N ASN A 17 6.16 11.27 4.51
CA ASN A 17 5.42 10.06 4.82
C ASN A 17 5.30 9.11 3.60
N ALA A 18 5.04 9.65 2.41
CA ALA A 18 4.99 8.85 1.18
C ALA A 18 6.34 8.21 0.84
N LEU A 19 7.45 8.95 0.98
CA LEU A 19 8.80 8.40 0.74
C LEU A 19 9.19 7.35 1.78
N VAL A 20 8.82 7.52 3.05
CA VAL A 20 9.01 6.48 4.09
C VAL A 20 8.22 5.23 3.72
N THR A 21 6.97 5.37 3.29
CA THR A 21 6.16 4.25 2.76
C THR A 21 6.87 3.55 1.61
N VAL A 22 7.36 4.31 0.62
CA VAL A 22 8.08 3.78 -0.56
C VAL A 22 9.30 2.95 -0.13
N VAL A 23 10.12 3.47 0.78
CA VAL A 23 11.32 2.78 1.26
C VAL A 23 10.94 1.50 2.02
N LEU A 24 10.01 1.59 2.98
CA LEU A 24 9.60 0.45 3.81
C LEU A 24 8.93 -0.64 2.96
N TRP A 25 8.03 -0.27 2.07
CA TRP A 25 7.39 -1.22 1.16
C TRP A 25 8.33 -1.74 0.08
N GLY A 26 9.33 -0.94 -0.34
CA GLY A 26 10.39 -1.38 -1.23
C GLY A 26 11.25 -2.48 -0.62
N VAL A 27 11.69 -2.28 0.64
CA VAL A 27 12.44 -3.30 1.40
C VAL A 27 11.56 -4.52 1.66
N TRP A 28 10.33 -4.31 2.13
CA TRP A 28 9.35 -5.38 2.32
C TRP A 28 9.16 -6.20 1.02
N GLY A 29 8.97 -5.54 -0.11
CA GLY A 29 8.77 -6.19 -1.41
C GLY A 29 9.94 -7.08 -1.81
N ALA A 30 11.18 -6.60 -1.61
CA ALA A 30 12.40 -7.36 -1.93
C ALA A 30 12.52 -8.66 -1.12
N PHE A 31 11.99 -8.69 0.11
CA PHE A 31 12.16 -9.81 1.03
C PHE A 31 10.86 -10.58 1.34
N SER A 32 9.69 -10.11 0.89
CA SER A 32 8.37 -10.65 1.27
C SER A 32 8.18 -12.14 0.99
N GLY A 33 8.83 -12.67 -0.04
CA GLY A 33 8.76 -14.10 -0.40
C GLY A 33 9.68 -15.03 0.41
N LEU A 34 10.63 -14.51 1.21
CA LEU A 34 11.67 -15.34 1.83
C LEU A 34 11.11 -16.37 2.81
N SER A 35 10.15 -15.99 3.67
CA SER A 35 9.54 -16.92 4.62
C SER A 35 8.74 -18.01 3.92
N VAL A 36 8.05 -17.65 2.82
CA VAL A 36 7.31 -18.62 1.99
C VAL A 36 8.25 -19.61 1.33
N GLN A 37 9.36 -19.15 0.76
CA GLN A 37 10.41 -20.00 0.18
C GLN A 37 11.05 -20.95 1.22
N ARG A 38 11.00 -20.57 2.50
CA ARG A 38 11.45 -21.39 3.63
C ARG A 38 10.38 -22.36 4.14
N GLY A 39 9.22 -22.45 3.50
CA GLY A 39 8.13 -23.37 3.85
C GLY A 39 7.14 -22.84 4.90
N PHE A 40 7.05 -21.51 5.06
CA PHE A 40 6.01 -20.90 5.90
C PHE A 40 4.86 -20.40 5.01
N PRO A 41 3.62 -20.94 5.13
CA PRO A 41 2.52 -20.67 4.20
C PRO A 41 2.11 -19.18 4.15
N GLU A 42 1.73 -18.68 2.98
CA GLU A 42 1.28 -17.30 2.76
C GLU A 42 0.08 -16.93 3.65
N THR A 43 -0.83 -17.86 3.92
CA THR A 43 -1.95 -17.65 4.82
C THR A 43 -1.51 -17.40 6.26
N LEU A 44 -0.45 -18.06 6.72
CA LEU A 44 0.16 -17.80 8.03
C LEU A 44 1.02 -16.52 8.01
N VAL A 45 1.63 -16.17 6.87
CA VAL A 45 2.27 -14.85 6.71
C VAL A 45 1.25 -13.74 6.89
N TYR A 46 0.01 -13.90 6.39
CA TYR A 46 -1.10 -12.97 6.67
C TYR A 46 -1.38 -12.84 8.16
N CYS A 47 -1.46 -13.95 8.90
CA CYS A 47 -1.68 -13.92 10.35
C CYS A 47 -0.58 -13.14 11.07
N VAL A 48 0.68 -13.39 10.70
CA VAL A 48 1.84 -12.67 11.24
C VAL A 48 1.76 -11.19 10.90
N TRP A 49 1.43 -10.84 9.64
CA TRP A 49 1.24 -9.45 9.21
C TRP A 49 0.20 -8.72 10.07
N ALA A 50 -0.97 -9.32 10.29
CA ALA A 50 -2.01 -8.72 11.12
C ALA A 50 -1.53 -8.49 12.57
N LEU A 51 -0.73 -9.42 13.13
CA LEU A 51 -0.14 -9.27 14.45
C LEU A 51 0.94 -8.18 14.50
N THR A 52 1.74 -8.02 13.43
CA THR A 52 2.78 -6.98 13.37
C THR A 52 2.22 -5.56 13.27
N MET A 53 0.93 -5.39 12.97
CA MET A 53 0.26 -4.09 13.04
C MET A 53 -0.02 -3.64 14.49
N ILE A 54 -0.04 -4.57 15.47
CA ILE A 54 -0.37 -4.24 16.87
C ILE A 54 0.64 -3.26 17.49
N PRO A 55 1.97 -3.51 17.46
CA PRO A 55 2.92 -2.59 18.09
C PRO A 55 2.84 -1.15 17.57
N PRO A 56 2.87 -0.87 16.25
CA PRO A 56 2.75 0.50 15.77
C PRO A 56 1.38 1.11 16.09
N ALA A 57 0.28 0.33 16.08
CA ALA A 57 -1.04 0.82 16.47
C ALA A 57 -1.09 1.23 17.96
N LEU A 58 -0.48 0.44 18.84
CA LEU A 58 -0.37 0.79 20.26
C LEU A 58 0.47 2.04 20.48
N VAL A 59 1.57 2.18 19.75
CA VAL A 59 2.45 3.37 19.83
C VAL A 59 1.69 4.63 19.46
N VAL A 60 1.04 4.66 18.30
CA VAL A 60 0.29 5.87 17.86
C VAL A 60 -0.91 6.14 18.75
N LEU A 61 -1.58 5.11 19.25
CA LEU A 61 -2.70 5.26 20.18
C LEU A 61 -2.23 5.83 21.54
N ALA A 62 -1.06 5.40 22.03
CA ALA A 62 -0.46 5.96 23.24
C ALA A 62 -0.08 7.45 23.04
N GLN A 63 0.46 7.83 21.89
CA GLN A 63 0.81 9.21 21.54
C GLN A 63 -0.42 10.13 21.52
N THR A 64 -1.60 9.62 21.16
CA THR A 64 -2.86 10.35 21.20
C THR A 64 -3.57 10.30 22.56
N GLY A 65 -2.91 9.78 23.60
CA GLY A 65 -3.48 9.62 24.94
C GLY A 65 -4.61 8.60 24.97
N TRP A 66 -4.49 7.53 24.20
CA TRP A 66 -5.46 6.43 24.06
C TRP A 66 -6.83 6.89 23.54
N ARG A 67 -6.84 7.97 22.76
CA ARG A 67 -8.06 8.50 22.15
C ARG A 67 -8.27 7.86 20.80
N LEU A 68 -9.37 7.14 20.67
CA LEU A 68 -9.85 6.55 19.43
C LEU A 68 -11.13 7.27 19.01
N ASP A 69 -11.21 7.68 17.75
CA ASP A 69 -12.43 8.25 17.18
C ASP A 69 -13.52 7.19 17.07
N ARG A 70 -14.61 7.34 17.85
CA ARG A 70 -15.67 6.34 18.01
C ARG A 70 -17.00 6.78 17.46
N SER A 71 -17.05 7.85 16.66
CA SER A 71 -18.30 8.22 16.00
C SER A 71 -18.75 7.10 15.04
N PRO A 72 -20.05 6.88 14.83
CA PRO A 72 -20.52 5.85 13.89
C PRO A 72 -19.91 5.98 12.49
N ARG A 73 -19.65 7.22 12.05
CA ARG A 73 -18.98 7.51 10.78
C ARG A 73 -17.52 7.06 10.80
N ALA A 74 -16.76 7.39 11.87
CA ALA A 74 -15.37 6.97 12.01
C ALA A 74 -15.23 5.45 12.05
N ILE A 75 -16.08 4.76 12.81
CA ILE A 75 -16.11 3.29 12.85
C ILE A 75 -16.41 2.72 11.46
N GLY A 76 -17.44 3.25 10.77
CA GLY A 76 -17.84 2.80 9.44
C GLY A 76 -16.72 2.94 8.42
N TYR A 77 -16.10 4.13 8.33
CA TYR A 77 -14.95 4.37 7.44
C TYR A 77 -13.74 3.50 7.83
N GLY A 78 -13.40 3.45 9.12
CA GLY A 78 -12.26 2.70 9.60
C GLY A 78 -12.35 1.21 9.30
N LEU A 79 -13.50 0.60 9.56
CA LEU A 79 -13.75 -0.81 9.24
C LEU A 79 -13.81 -1.03 7.73
N ALA A 80 -14.43 -0.14 6.95
CA ALA A 80 -14.45 -0.26 5.49
C ALA A 80 -13.03 -0.24 4.90
N ILE A 81 -12.19 0.70 5.34
CA ILE A 81 -10.77 0.79 4.94
C ILE A 81 -10.04 -0.51 5.29
N GLY A 82 -10.20 -0.97 6.53
CA GLY A 82 -9.54 -2.18 7.00
C GLY A 82 -9.99 -3.44 6.27
N LEU A 83 -11.30 -3.61 6.08
CA LEU A 83 -11.86 -4.78 5.38
C LEU A 83 -11.53 -4.76 3.89
N LEU A 84 -11.53 -3.60 3.24
CA LEU A 84 -11.09 -3.49 1.83
C LEU A 84 -9.62 -3.89 1.68
N GLY A 85 -8.75 -3.44 2.60
CA GLY A 85 -7.34 -3.80 2.59
C GLY A 85 -7.11 -5.28 2.89
N ALA A 86 -7.56 -5.72 4.03
CA ALA A 86 -7.36 -7.08 4.53
C ALA A 86 -8.16 -8.11 3.71
N GLY A 87 -9.40 -7.79 3.33
CA GLY A 87 -10.23 -8.63 2.46
C GLY A 87 -9.65 -8.73 1.05
N GLY A 88 -9.15 -7.62 0.49
CA GLY A 88 -8.41 -7.62 -0.76
C GLY A 88 -7.21 -8.55 -0.71
N GLN A 89 -6.45 -8.56 0.39
CA GLN A 89 -5.33 -9.48 0.60
C GLN A 89 -5.76 -10.95 0.60
N MET A 90 -6.92 -11.28 1.19
CA MET A 90 -7.47 -12.64 1.18
C MET A 90 -7.88 -13.06 -0.23
N VAL A 91 -8.56 -12.16 -0.97
CA VAL A 91 -8.96 -12.43 -2.37
C VAL A 91 -7.72 -12.57 -3.27
N LEU A 92 -6.63 -11.86 -2.97
CA LEU A 92 -5.35 -12.02 -3.66
C LEU A 92 -4.82 -13.45 -3.53
N PHE A 93 -4.80 -14.01 -2.31
CA PHE A 93 -4.36 -15.41 -2.12
C PHE A 93 -5.22 -16.38 -2.94
N TYR A 94 -6.53 -16.16 -2.96
CA TYR A 94 -7.44 -16.95 -3.79
C TYR A 94 -7.14 -16.84 -5.29
N ALA A 95 -6.83 -15.63 -5.78
CA ALA A 95 -6.49 -15.37 -7.17
C ALA A 95 -5.17 -16.07 -7.56
N VAL A 96 -4.12 -15.89 -6.76
CA VAL A 96 -2.78 -16.43 -7.02
C VAL A 96 -2.77 -17.96 -6.97
N ALA A 97 -3.60 -18.58 -6.14
CA ALA A 97 -3.75 -20.03 -6.11
C ALA A 97 -4.42 -20.61 -7.37
N ARG A 98 -5.08 -19.79 -8.21
CA ARG A 98 -5.85 -20.21 -9.39
C ARG A 98 -5.35 -19.66 -10.71
N GLY A 99 -4.43 -18.71 -10.67
CA GLY A 99 -3.92 -18.07 -11.88
C GLY A 99 -2.47 -17.65 -11.77
N PRO A 100 -1.88 -17.25 -12.88
CA PRO A 100 -0.48 -16.90 -12.94
C PRO A 100 -0.24 -15.53 -12.29
N ALA A 101 0.64 -15.49 -11.29
CA ALA A 101 0.98 -14.27 -10.56
C ALA A 101 1.43 -13.12 -11.48
N TYR A 102 2.17 -13.44 -12.55
CA TYR A 102 2.67 -12.47 -13.53
C TYR A 102 1.58 -11.75 -14.35
N LEU A 103 0.32 -12.23 -14.33
CA LEU A 103 -0.85 -11.52 -14.90
C LEU A 103 -1.69 -10.84 -13.80
N ILE A 104 -1.75 -11.45 -12.62
CA ILE A 104 -2.54 -10.95 -11.49
C ILE A 104 -1.94 -9.65 -10.95
N PHE A 105 -0.63 -9.63 -10.64
CA PHE A 105 0.01 -8.46 -10.04
C PHE A 105 -0.01 -7.22 -10.93
N PRO A 106 0.23 -7.27 -12.27
CA PRO A 106 0.07 -6.10 -13.13
C PRO A 106 -1.33 -5.50 -13.10
N ILE A 107 -2.38 -6.32 -13.00
CA ILE A 107 -3.76 -5.83 -12.91
C ILE A 107 -3.96 -5.11 -11.56
N ILE A 108 -3.52 -5.72 -10.47
CA ILE A 108 -3.67 -5.16 -9.12
C ILE A 108 -2.87 -3.86 -8.98
N SER A 109 -1.69 -3.78 -9.58
CA SER A 109 -0.86 -2.58 -9.55
C SER A 109 -1.51 -1.35 -10.21
N LEU A 110 -2.56 -1.55 -11.00
CA LEU A 110 -3.38 -0.47 -11.55
C LEU A 110 -4.44 0.08 -10.58
N SER A 111 -4.51 -0.39 -9.33
CA SER A 111 -5.42 0.15 -8.30
C SER A 111 -5.38 1.68 -8.14
N PRO A 112 -4.26 2.41 -8.34
CA PRO A 112 -4.25 3.87 -8.33
C PRO A 112 -5.17 4.52 -9.36
N ILE A 113 -5.51 3.84 -10.47
CA ILE A 113 -6.50 4.35 -11.43
C ILE A 113 -7.85 4.57 -10.76
N VAL A 114 -8.27 3.62 -9.91
CA VAL A 114 -9.53 3.71 -9.15
C VAL A 114 -9.46 4.85 -8.14
N THR A 115 -8.35 4.96 -7.40
CA THR A 115 -8.13 6.05 -6.44
C THR A 115 -8.17 7.42 -7.11
N ILE A 116 -7.45 7.58 -8.23
CA ILE A 116 -7.39 8.83 -9.01
C ILE A 116 -8.78 9.20 -9.52
N ALA A 117 -9.49 8.24 -10.12
CA ALA A 117 -10.84 8.48 -10.65
C ALA A 117 -11.81 8.93 -9.55
N LEU A 118 -11.81 8.26 -8.39
CA LEU A 118 -12.66 8.63 -7.25
C LEU A 118 -12.28 9.99 -6.67
N SER A 119 -10.98 10.26 -6.50
CA SER A 119 -10.50 11.54 -5.97
C SER A 119 -10.81 12.70 -6.91
N PHE A 120 -10.65 12.51 -8.21
CA PHE A 120 -10.99 13.51 -9.22
C PHE A 120 -12.49 13.83 -9.25
N VAL A 121 -13.33 12.77 -9.24
CA VAL A 121 -14.80 12.93 -9.39
C VAL A 121 -15.45 13.37 -8.08
N LEU A 122 -15.13 12.72 -6.95
CA LEU A 122 -15.83 12.90 -5.69
C LEU A 122 -15.19 13.94 -4.78
N MET A 123 -13.85 14.01 -4.74
CA MET A 123 -13.12 14.99 -3.93
C MET A 123 -12.73 16.24 -4.73
N ARG A 124 -12.92 16.22 -6.06
CA ARG A 124 -12.54 17.32 -6.97
C ARG A 124 -11.06 17.67 -6.90
N GLU A 125 -10.21 16.75 -6.48
CA GLU A 125 -8.77 16.93 -6.50
C GLU A 125 -8.28 17.21 -7.91
N ARG A 126 -7.34 18.14 -8.05
CA ARG A 126 -6.73 18.55 -9.31
C ARG A 126 -5.21 18.44 -9.19
N THR A 127 -4.53 18.37 -10.32
CA THR A 127 -3.07 18.36 -10.39
C THR A 127 -2.64 19.25 -11.56
N GLY A 128 -1.44 19.81 -11.46
CA GLY A 128 -0.82 20.56 -12.53
C GLY A 128 -0.36 19.67 -13.69
N ARG A 129 0.24 20.26 -14.71
CA ARG A 129 0.73 19.51 -15.88
C ARG A 129 1.82 18.50 -15.51
N LEU A 130 2.74 18.88 -14.62
CA LEU A 130 3.84 18.01 -14.18
C LEU A 130 3.31 16.81 -13.42
N GLY A 131 2.39 17.01 -12.46
CA GLY A 131 1.75 15.91 -11.74
C GLY A 131 0.93 15.01 -12.67
N ALA A 132 0.20 15.55 -13.66
CA ALA A 132 -0.52 14.75 -14.64
C ALA A 132 0.42 13.86 -15.48
N ILE A 133 1.57 14.38 -15.90
CA ILE A 133 2.60 13.60 -16.61
C ILE A 133 3.17 12.54 -15.66
N GLY A 134 3.49 12.91 -14.41
CA GLY A 134 3.97 11.98 -13.40
C GLY A 134 3.00 10.82 -13.14
N ILE A 135 1.69 11.11 -13.01
CA ILE A 135 0.64 10.10 -12.87
C ILE A 135 0.64 9.16 -14.08
N LEU A 136 0.65 9.70 -15.30
CA LEU A 136 0.64 8.89 -16.52
C LEU A 136 1.86 7.96 -16.59
N LEU A 137 3.05 8.48 -16.32
CA LEU A 137 4.29 7.70 -16.33
C LEU A 137 4.27 6.63 -15.22
N ALA A 138 3.75 6.93 -14.02
CA ALA A 138 3.59 5.98 -12.96
C ALA A 138 2.66 4.83 -13.37
N LEU A 139 1.49 5.14 -13.93
CA LEU A 139 0.54 4.12 -14.40
C LEU A 139 1.09 3.25 -15.53
N LEU A 140 1.92 3.82 -16.41
CA LEU A 140 2.60 3.06 -17.47
C LEU A 140 3.73 2.18 -16.90
N ALA A 141 4.41 2.61 -15.83
CA ALA A 141 5.47 1.84 -15.18
C ALA A 141 4.92 0.60 -14.44
N LEU A 142 3.80 0.73 -13.74
CA LEU A 142 3.27 -0.31 -12.84
C LEU A 142 3.17 -1.71 -13.47
N PRO A 143 2.54 -1.91 -14.64
CA PRO A 143 2.42 -3.23 -15.23
C PRO A 143 3.77 -3.86 -15.63
N THR A 144 4.79 -3.03 -15.87
CA THR A 144 6.10 -3.53 -16.36
C THR A 144 6.91 -4.24 -15.29
N PHE A 145 6.63 -3.99 -14.00
CA PHE A 145 7.35 -4.62 -12.89
C PHE A 145 7.03 -6.10 -12.76
N ASP A 146 5.78 -6.47 -13.02
CA ASP A 146 5.27 -7.81 -12.78
C ASP A 146 5.03 -8.62 -14.06
N PHE A 147 5.08 -7.96 -15.24
CA PHE A 147 4.85 -8.62 -16.51
C PHE A 147 6.02 -9.53 -16.92
N VAL A 148 5.72 -10.80 -17.21
CA VAL A 148 6.68 -11.79 -17.73
C VAL A 148 6.25 -12.22 -19.13
N PRO A 149 6.98 -11.82 -20.21
CA PRO A 149 6.66 -12.20 -21.57
C PRO A 149 6.73 -13.72 -21.78
N GLY A 150 5.81 -14.28 -22.57
CA GLY A 150 5.90 -15.67 -23.06
C GLY A 150 5.36 -16.75 -22.13
N SER A 151 4.81 -16.42 -20.97
CA SER A 151 4.25 -17.40 -20.02
C SER A 151 2.74 -17.63 -20.19
N GLY A 152 2.20 -17.34 -21.37
CA GLY A 152 0.79 -17.55 -21.73
C GLY A 152 0.47 -19.02 -21.97
N GLY A 153 -0.03 -19.73 -20.98
CA GLY A 153 -0.65 -21.01 -21.10
C GLY A 153 -2.14 -20.94 -20.78
N GLY A 154 -2.99 -21.65 -21.52
CA GLY A 154 -4.45 -21.64 -21.49
C GLY A 154 -5.13 -21.92 -20.14
N ALA A 155 -4.77 -21.16 -19.13
CA ALA A 155 -5.40 -21.19 -17.82
C ALA A 155 -6.82 -20.60 -17.91
N SER A 156 -7.78 -21.25 -17.27
CA SER A 156 -9.13 -20.73 -17.05
C SER A 156 -9.04 -19.28 -16.56
N ALA A 157 -9.85 -18.37 -17.12
CA ALA A 157 -9.91 -16.96 -16.70
C ALA A 157 -10.52 -16.76 -15.29
N ALA A 158 -10.68 -17.81 -14.51
CA ALA A 158 -11.28 -17.78 -13.17
C ALA A 158 -10.52 -16.90 -12.16
N TRP A 159 -9.25 -16.62 -12.40
CA TRP A 159 -8.42 -15.71 -11.58
C TRP A 159 -8.63 -14.23 -11.90
N LEU A 160 -9.15 -13.89 -13.09
CA LEU A 160 -9.26 -12.50 -13.55
C LEU A 160 -10.25 -11.70 -12.69
N VAL A 161 -11.43 -12.27 -12.41
CA VAL A 161 -12.44 -11.59 -11.59
C VAL A 161 -11.90 -11.31 -10.17
N PRO A 162 -11.32 -12.29 -9.44
CA PRO A 162 -10.63 -12.00 -8.18
C PRO A 162 -9.56 -10.92 -8.28
N ALA A 163 -8.71 -10.92 -9.30
CA ALA A 163 -7.68 -9.89 -9.49
C ALA A 163 -8.28 -8.48 -9.65
N LEU A 164 -9.35 -8.36 -10.44
CA LEU A 164 -10.09 -7.10 -10.59
C LEU A 164 -10.76 -6.67 -9.28
N VAL A 165 -11.28 -7.61 -8.49
CA VAL A 165 -11.84 -7.32 -7.16
C VAL A 165 -10.76 -6.77 -6.23
N VAL A 166 -9.56 -7.35 -6.21
CA VAL A 166 -8.43 -6.83 -5.42
C VAL A 166 -8.07 -5.42 -5.86
N MET A 167 -7.92 -5.19 -7.17
CA MET A 167 -7.64 -3.87 -7.74
C MET A 167 -8.67 -2.83 -7.28
N LEU A 168 -9.95 -3.16 -7.34
CA LEU A 168 -11.03 -2.27 -6.89
C LEU A 168 -10.97 -2.05 -5.37
N CYS A 169 -10.82 -3.13 -4.57
CA CYS A 169 -10.74 -3.04 -3.12
C CYS A 169 -9.63 -2.08 -2.68
N TRP A 170 -8.41 -2.24 -3.21
CA TRP A 170 -7.28 -1.41 -2.80
C TRP A 170 -7.35 0.02 -3.33
N GLY A 171 -7.89 0.21 -4.54
CA GLY A 171 -8.14 1.56 -5.07
C GLY A 171 -9.18 2.33 -4.27
N VAL A 172 -10.30 1.68 -3.92
CA VAL A 172 -11.36 2.27 -3.07
C VAL A 172 -10.84 2.48 -1.64
N GLN A 173 -10.04 1.55 -1.10
CA GLN A 173 -9.40 1.68 0.21
C GLN A 173 -8.57 2.97 0.30
N ALA A 174 -7.72 3.22 -0.69
CA ALA A 174 -6.86 4.41 -0.71
C ALA A 174 -7.69 5.71 -0.77
N TYR A 175 -8.75 5.75 -1.58
CA TYR A 175 -9.71 6.85 -1.59
C TYR A 175 -10.36 7.06 -0.21
N PHE A 176 -10.82 5.97 0.43
CA PHE A 176 -11.43 6.06 1.76
C PHE A 176 -10.43 6.48 2.84
N MET A 177 -9.15 6.09 2.75
CA MET A 177 -8.11 6.60 3.65
C MET A 177 -8.00 8.12 3.57
N LYS A 178 -8.03 8.70 2.36
CA LYS A 178 -8.02 10.16 2.19
C LYS A 178 -9.29 10.77 2.77
N ALA A 179 -10.47 10.27 2.39
CA ALA A 179 -11.74 10.79 2.87
C ALA A 179 -11.88 10.71 4.40
N ALA A 180 -11.46 9.61 5.01
CA ALA A 180 -11.52 9.40 6.45
C ALA A 180 -10.63 10.36 7.24
N ASN A 181 -9.51 10.81 6.67
CA ASN A 181 -8.63 11.79 7.30
C ASN A 181 -9.29 13.17 7.53
N HIS A 182 -10.43 13.45 6.88
CA HIS A 182 -11.26 14.63 7.17
C HIS A 182 -12.28 14.39 8.31
N ILE A 183 -12.45 13.14 8.76
CA ILE A 183 -13.48 12.72 9.72
C ILE A 183 -12.86 12.28 11.04
N MET A 184 -11.70 11.66 10.98
CA MET A 184 -11.00 11.09 12.13
C MET A 184 -9.49 11.21 11.99
N SER A 185 -8.77 10.94 13.08
CA SER A 185 -7.30 10.96 13.10
C SER A 185 -6.71 9.82 12.27
N ALA A 186 -5.53 10.04 11.71
CA ALA A 186 -4.78 9.02 10.96
C ALA A 186 -4.48 7.80 11.84
N GLU A 187 -4.21 8.04 13.12
CA GLU A 187 -3.97 7.02 14.13
C GLU A 187 -5.20 6.13 14.31
N SER A 188 -6.40 6.73 14.38
CA SER A 188 -7.65 5.97 14.47
C SER A 188 -7.90 5.14 13.20
N ILE A 189 -7.62 5.68 12.01
CA ILE A 189 -7.70 4.93 10.75
C ILE A 189 -6.83 3.67 10.84
N PHE A 190 -5.56 3.83 11.24
CA PHE A 190 -4.63 2.71 11.31
C PHE A 190 -5.03 1.66 12.36
N VAL A 191 -5.55 2.10 13.51
CA VAL A 191 -6.09 1.18 14.53
C VAL A 191 -7.26 0.36 13.99
N TYR A 192 -8.19 0.97 13.24
CA TYR A 192 -9.28 0.23 12.61
C TYR A 192 -8.79 -0.73 11.50
N MET A 193 -7.75 -0.34 10.75
CA MET A 193 -7.11 -1.26 9.78
C MET A 193 -6.52 -2.48 10.48
N MET A 194 -5.82 -2.28 11.60
CA MET A 194 -5.30 -3.37 12.45
C MET A 194 -6.44 -4.27 12.94
N LEU A 195 -7.52 -3.69 13.50
CA LEU A 195 -8.65 -4.47 14.00
C LEU A 195 -9.31 -5.32 12.89
N ALA A 196 -9.53 -4.74 11.71
CA ALA A 196 -10.08 -5.47 10.56
C ALA A 196 -9.13 -6.58 10.08
N GLY A 197 -7.81 -6.32 10.05
CA GLY A 197 -6.80 -7.33 9.76
C GLY A 197 -6.87 -8.51 10.72
N LEU A 198 -6.96 -8.23 12.04
CA LEU A 198 -7.10 -9.25 13.08
C LEU A 198 -8.42 -10.02 13.00
N MET A 199 -9.52 -9.37 12.64
CA MET A 199 -10.82 -10.03 12.43
C MET A 199 -10.78 -11.12 11.35
N LEU A 200 -9.91 -10.98 10.35
CA LEU A 200 -9.77 -11.95 9.27
C LEU A 200 -8.71 -13.03 9.56
N VAL A 201 -7.95 -12.95 10.66
CA VAL A 201 -6.99 -14.00 11.06
C VAL A 201 -7.62 -15.38 11.15
N PRO A 202 -8.80 -15.57 11.77
CA PRO A 202 -9.46 -16.90 11.80
C PRO A 202 -9.74 -17.45 10.39
N VAL A 203 -10.07 -16.59 9.44
CA VAL A 203 -10.31 -16.98 8.04
C VAL A 203 -9.01 -17.43 7.39
N ALA A 204 -7.92 -16.66 7.52
CA ALA A 204 -6.60 -17.02 7.01
C ALA A 204 -6.10 -18.35 7.62
N TRP A 205 -6.31 -18.52 8.91
CA TRP A 205 -5.97 -19.76 9.61
C TRP A 205 -6.75 -20.96 9.06
N ALA A 206 -8.07 -20.81 8.86
CA ALA A 206 -8.91 -21.86 8.27
C ALA A 206 -8.57 -22.18 6.81
N MET A 207 -8.00 -21.23 6.07
CA MET A 207 -7.51 -21.43 4.70
C MET A 207 -6.14 -22.12 4.64
N THR A 208 -5.45 -22.28 5.76
CA THR A 208 -4.12 -22.89 5.81
C THR A 208 -4.23 -24.41 5.67
N ASP A 209 -3.46 -24.99 4.74
CA ASP A 209 -3.34 -26.43 4.58
C ASP A 209 -2.33 -27.00 5.60
N PHE A 210 -2.85 -27.37 6.77
CA PHE A 210 -2.03 -28.00 7.83
C PHE A 210 -1.62 -29.46 7.53
N GLY A 211 -2.10 -30.05 6.45
CA GLY A 211 -1.65 -31.37 5.98
C GLY A 211 -0.27 -31.35 5.35
N LYS A 212 0.23 -30.16 4.98
CA LYS A 212 1.58 -29.96 4.45
C LYS A 212 2.57 -29.64 5.56
N PRO A 213 3.85 -30.01 5.40
CA PRO A 213 4.91 -29.60 6.33
C PRO A 213 4.99 -28.06 6.40
N ILE A 214 4.96 -27.52 7.62
CA ILE A 214 5.07 -26.08 7.88
C ILE A 214 6.36 -25.83 8.66
N ASN A 215 7.14 -24.86 8.20
CA ASN A 215 8.32 -24.41 8.92
C ASN A 215 7.93 -23.48 10.08
N TRP A 216 7.96 -24.01 11.30
CA TRP A 216 7.72 -23.26 12.54
C TRP A 216 8.99 -22.70 13.18
N GLY A 217 10.15 -22.86 12.53
CA GLY A 217 11.43 -22.32 12.99
C GLY A 217 11.48 -20.79 12.92
N LEU A 218 12.53 -20.19 13.48
CA LEU A 218 12.70 -18.74 13.46
C LEU A 218 12.75 -18.14 12.05
N ASP A 219 13.18 -18.89 11.07
CA ASP A 219 13.21 -18.50 9.65
C ASP A 219 11.87 -18.67 8.93
N GLY A 220 10.84 -19.19 9.59
CA GLY A 220 9.45 -19.17 9.19
C GLY A 220 8.73 -17.94 9.78
N PRO A 221 8.02 -18.09 10.92
CA PRO A 221 7.24 -17.00 11.53
C PRO A 221 8.09 -15.81 12.02
N GLY A 222 9.31 -16.05 12.53
CA GLY A 222 10.20 -14.98 12.99
C GLY A 222 10.66 -14.09 11.83
N LEU A 223 11.10 -14.70 10.72
CA LEU A 223 11.48 -13.99 9.50
C LEU A 223 10.25 -13.27 8.90
N ALA A 224 9.08 -13.91 8.87
CA ALA A 224 7.85 -13.28 8.45
C ALA A 224 7.55 -12.02 9.29
N ALA A 225 7.65 -12.09 10.61
CA ALA A 225 7.41 -10.94 11.50
C ALA A 225 8.36 -9.78 11.23
N LEU A 226 9.67 -10.06 11.07
CA LEU A 226 10.68 -9.05 10.76
C LEU A 226 10.38 -8.32 9.43
N ILE A 227 9.91 -9.07 8.44
CA ILE A 227 9.59 -8.51 7.12
C ILE A 227 8.24 -7.76 7.19
N GLN A 228 7.22 -8.35 7.81
CA GLN A 228 5.87 -7.79 7.81
C GLN A 228 5.73 -6.53 8.68
N VAL A 229 6.59 -6.32 9.68
CA VAL A 229 6.61 -5.06 10.42
C VAL A 229 6.92 -3.85 9.53
N LEU A 230 7.74 -4.03 8.49
CA LEU A 230 8.03 -2.98 7.51
C LEU A 230 6.77 -2.61 6.71
N ASN A 231 5.98 -3.62 6.33
CA ASN A 231 4.70 -3.40 5.68
C ASN A 231 3.73 -2.65 6.60
N ALA A 232 3.62 -3.06 7.87
CA ALA A 232 2.73 -2.44 8.85
C ALA A 232 3.08 -0.96 9.10
N ILE A 233 4.37 -0.63 9.29
CA ILE A 233 4.81 0.75 9.46
C ILE A 233 4.62 1.55 8.16
N GLY A 234 4.89 0.95 7.00
CA GLY A 234 4.63 1.56 5.70
C GLY A 234 3.14 1.88 5.49
N ALA A 235 2.24 1.01 5.92
CA ALA A 235 0.80 1.28 5.88
C ALA A 235 0.39 2.44 6.80
N LEU A 236 0.99 2.55 7.99
CA LEU A 236 0.78 3.68 8.90
C LEU A 236 1.23 5.00 8.27
N THR A 237 2.45 5.04 7.72
CA THR A 237 2.97 6.25 7.07
C THR A 237 2.18 6.62 5.82
N LEU A 238 1.63 5.64 5.08
CA LEU A 238 0.73 5.90 3.97
C LEU A 238 -0.56 6.62 4.43
N VAL A 239 -1.16 6.22 5.56
CA VAL A 239 -2.34 6.91 6.10
C VAL A 239 -2.01 8.38 6.41
N PHE A 240 -0.82 8.66 6.98
CA PHE A 240 -0.36 10.03 7.20
C PHE A 240 -0.06 10.76 5.89
N ALA A 241 0.49 10.08 4.88
CA ALA A 241 0.68 10.68 3.56
C ALA A 241 -0.66 11.15 2.96
N PHE A 242 -1.71 10.34 3.05
CA PHE A 242 -3.06 10.73 2.62
C PHE A 242 -3.69 11.82 3.48
N ARG A 243 -3.30 11.94 4.75
CA ARG A 243 -3.78 13.04 5.61
C ARG A 243 -3.34 14.39 5.08
N TYR A 244 -2.07 14.51 4.70
CA TYR A 244 -1.45 15.78 4.34
C TYR A 244 -1.36 16.02 2.82
N GLY A 245 -1.48 14.98 1.98
CA GLY A 245 -1.34 15.06 0.53
C GLY A 245 -2.61 14.76 -0.25
N LYS A 246 -2.61 15.13 -1.53
CA LYS A 246 -3.68 14.79 -2.48
C LYS A 246 -3.64 13.28 -2.79
N ALA A 247 -4.77 12.59 -2.75
CA ALA A 247 -4.80 11.15 -3.04
C ALA A 247 -4.42 10.85 -4.49
N ILE A 248 -4.75 11.75 -5.42
CA ILE A 248 -4.39 11.67 -6.84
C ILE A 248 -2.85 11.65 -7.07
N ILE A 249 -2.06 12.16 -6.12
CA ILE A 249 -0.59 12.20 -6.17
C ILE A 249 0.01 11.08 -5.29
N VAL A 250 -0.47 10.95 -4.04
CA VAL A 250 0.08 10.00 -3.07
C VAL A 250 -0.06 8.55 -3.54
N ALA A 251 -1.23 8.18 -4.09
CA ALA A 251 -1.47 6.81 -4.52
C ALA A 251 -0.51 6.36 -5.63
N PRO A 252 -0.36 7.07 -6.77
CA PRO A 252 0.58 6.66 -7.81
C PRO A 252 2.04 6.76 -7.37
N LEU A 253 2.41 7.76 -6.54
CA LEU A 253 3.76 7.88 -6.00
C LEU A 253 4.15 6.67 -5.15
N ALA A 254 3.29 6.27 -4.21
CA ALA A 254 3.56 5.13 -3.35
C ALA A 254 3.58 3.80 -4.14
N ASN A 255 2.62 3.62 -5.05
CA ASN A 255 2.48 2.37 -5.82
C ASN A 255 3.51 2.21 -6.94
N ALA A 256 4.07 3.30 -7.51
CA ALA A 256 5.19 3.23 -8.46
C ALA A 256 6.54 3.23 -7.74
N GLY A 257 6.67 4.00 -6.66
CA GLY A 257 7.91 4.14 -5.91
C GLY A 257 8.32 2.87 -5.16
N ALA A 258 7.39 2.15 -4.54
CA ALA A 258 7.71 0.94 -3.80
C ALA A 258 8.26 -0.18 -4.70
N PRO A 259 7.65 -0.56 -5.83
CA PRO A 259 8.26 -1.51 -6.78
C PRO A 259 9.60 -1.03 -7.36
N LEU A 260 9.76 0.28 -7.59
CA LEU A 260 11.03 0.85 -7.98
C LEU A 260 12.11 0.59 -6.93
N ALA A 261 11.83 0.88 -5.66
CA ALA A 261 12.76 0.62 -4.56
C ALA A 261 13.05 -0.89 -4.41
N THR A 262 12.04 -1.76 -4.57
CA THR A 262 12.20 -3.22 -4.60
C THR A 262 13.16 -3.65 -5.72
N ALA A 263 12.97 -3.13 -6.94
CA ALA A 263 13.79 -3.48 -8.09
C ALA A 263 15.25 -3.03 -7.89
N LEU A 264 15.48 -1.82 -7.39
CA LEU A 264 16.83 -1.30 -7.10
C LEU A 264 17.53 -2.12 -6.01
N LEU A 265 16.83 -2.48 -4.93
CA LEU A 265 17.37 -3.33 -3.88
C LEU A 265 17.70 -4.73 -4.39
N SER A 266 16.83 -5.31 -5.20
CA SER A 266 17.06 -6.63 -5.81
C SER A 266 18.27 -6.62 -6.73
N LEU A 267 18.47 -5.54 -7.51
CA LEU A 267 19.66 -5.37 -8.34
C LEU A 267 20.95 -5.31 -7.50
N VAL A 268 20.95 -4.50 -6.45
CA VAL A 268 22.14 -4.24 -5.63
C VAL A 268 22.47 -5.44 -4.72
N ILE A 269 21.46 -6.03 -4.07
CA ILE A 269 21.66 -7.08 -3.05
C ILE A 269 21.76 -8.47 -3.69
N LEU A 270 20.91 -8.75 -4.67
CA LEU A 270 20.78 -10.09 -5.28
C LEU A 270 21.54 -10.20 -6.60
N GLY A 271 22.09 -9.10 -7.13
CA GLY A 271 22.77 -9.08 -8.43
C GLY A 271 21.85 -9.41 -9.61
N VAL A 272 20.52 -9.27 -9.42
CA VAL A 272 19.54 -9.60 -10.46
C VAL A 272 19.45 -8.44 -11.45
N VAL A 273 19.92 -8.65 -12.68
CA VAL A 273 19.79 -7.66 -13.75
C VAL A 273 18.37 -7.69 -14.32
N PRO A 274 17.62 -6.58 -14.26
CA PRO A 274 16.27 -6.53 -14.81
C PRO A 274 16.29 -6.73 -16.33
N GLY A 275 15.31 -7.48 -16.85
CA GLY A 275 15.10 -7.57 -18.28
C GLY A 275 14.66 -6.21 -18.90
N PRO A 276 14.70 -6.07 -20.24
CA PRO A 276 14.47 -4.78 -20.91
C PRO A 276 13.16 -4.09 -20.50
N LEU A 277 12.07 -4.83 -20.41
CA LEU A 277 10.77 -4.30 -20.01
C LEU A 277 10.76 -3.74 -18.58
N LYS A 278 11.35 -4.48 -17.63
CA LYS A 278 11.50 -4.00 -16.25
C LYS A 278 12.42 -2.79 -16.16
N THR A 279 13.49 -2.74 -16.99
CA THR A 279 14.39 -1.57 -17.07
C THR A 279 13.62 -0.32 -17.53
N VAL A 280 12.77 -0.45 -18.56
CA VAL A 280 11.90 0.66 -19.00
C VAL A 280 10.97 1.08 -17.88
N GLY A 281 10.32 0.13 -17.17
CA GLY A 281 9.47 0.42 -16.03
C GLY A 281 10.19 1.16 -14.89
N ILE A 282 11.42 0.75 -14.57
CA ILE A 282 12.28 1.41 -13.58
C ILE A 282 12.52 2.88 -13.97
N LEU A 283 12.88 3.14 -15.22
CA LEU A 283 13.12 4.50 -15.72
C LEU A 283 11.85 5.36 -15.69
N LEU A 284 10.71 4.80 -16.14
CA LEU A 284 9.42 5.48 -16.08
C LEU A 284 9.02 5.81 -14.63
N ALA A 285 9.16 4.85 -13.70
CA ALA A 285 8.83 5.04 -12.30
C ALA A 285 9.75 6.08 -11.62
N LEU A 286 11.04 6.10 -11.98
CA LEU A 286 11.99 7.08 -11.46
C LEU A 286 11.56 8.50 -11.86
N VAL A 287 11.32 8.73 -13.17
CA VAL A 287 10.87 10.02 -13.66
C VAL A 287 9.51 10.41 -13.08
N ALA A 288 8.57 9.46 -13.02
CA ALA A 288 7.26 9.68 -12.42
C ALA A 288 7.36 10.12 -10.96
N SER A 289 8.16 9.40 -10.16
CA SER A 289 8.34 9.72 -8.73
C SER A 289 8.96 11.10 -8.52
N MET A 290 9.91 11.51 -9.39
CA MET A 290 10.48 12.85 -9.35
C MET A 290 9.44 13.93 -9.66
N LEU A 291 8.63 13.74 -10.72
CA LEU A 291 7.59 14.70 -11.09
C LEU A 291 6.50 14.83 -10.04
N LEU A 292 6.08 13.70 -9.43
CA LEU A 292 5.08 13.69 -8.37
C LEU A 292 5.59 14.32 -7.06
N ALA A 293 6.89 14.16 -6.77
CA ALA A 293 7.50 14.74 -5.57
C ALA A 293 7.63 16.27 -5.60
N ILE A 294 7.68 16.86 -6.79
CA ILE A 294 7.76 18.34 -6.97
C ILE A 294 6.39 18.98 -7.19
N GLU A 295 5.32 18.20 -7.25
CA GLU A 295 3.96 18.74 -7.37
C GLU A 295 3.62 19.58 -6.13
N PRO A 296 3.11 20.82 -6.29
CA PRO A 296 2.70 21.66 -5.18
C PRO A 296 1.58 21.02 -4.37
N ASP A 297 1.62 21.15 -3.05
CA ASP A 297 0.50 20.75 -2.21
C ASP A 297 -0.67 21.76 -2.28
N ALA A 298 -1.78 21.45 -1.60
CA ALA A 298 -2.97 22.29 -1.67
C ALA A 298 -2.74 23.68 -1.04
N GLU A 299 -1.91 23.76 0.01
CA GLU A 299 -1.59 25.03 0.70
C GLU A 299 -0.70 25.92 -0.19
N ASP A 300 0.27 25.32 -0.90
CA ASP A 300 1.12 26.05 -1.84
C ASP A 300 0.30 26.59 -3.04
N GLU A 301 -0.70 25.84 -3.53
CA GLU A 301 -1.58 26.31 -4.59
C GLU A 301 -2.47 27.50 -4.16
N GLU A 302 -3.03 27.48 -2.94
CA GLU A 302 -3.79 28.61 -2.40
C GLU A 302 -2.92 29.84 -2.23
N ALA A 303 -1.71 29.70 -1.68
CA ALA A 303 -0.75 30.78 -1.53
C ALA A 303 -0.34 31.40 -2.88
N ILE A 304 -0.16 30.58 -3.93
CA ILE A 304 0.16 31.05 -5.28
C ILE A 304 -1.04 31.79 -5.91
N LEU A 305 -2.26 31.38 -5.61
CA LEU A 305 -3.49 32.02 -6.12
C LEU A 305 -3.78 33.35 -5.41
N GLU A 306 -3.51 33.44 -4.10
CA GLU A 306 -3.63 34.69 -3.33
C GLU A 306 -2.56 35.72 -3.68
N ALA A 307 -1.40 35.29 -4.20
CA ALA A 307 -0.31 36.17 -4.61
C ALA A 307 -0.46 36.76 -6.05
N LYS A 308 -1.48 36.33 -6.79
CA LYS A 308 -1.81 36.82 -8.14
C LYS A 308 -3.00 37.77 -8.15
#